data_a5a3c0dab154bc371113b8a6691b0872
#
_entry.id   a5a3c0dab154bc371113b8a6691b0872
#
_cell.length_a   1.000
_cell.length_b   1.000
_cell.length_c   1.000
_cell.angle_alpha   90.00
_cell.angle_beta   90.00
_cell.angle_gamma   90.00
#
_symmetry.space_group_name_H-M   'P 1'
#
loop_
_entity.id
_entity.type
_entity.pdbx_description
1 polymer ?
#
loop_
_entity_poly.entity_id
_entity_poly.type
_entity_poly.pdbx_seq_one_letter_code
_entity_poly.pdbx_strand_id
1 'polypeptide(L)'
;FYHCNPRHHSLAIMPPFGDIPGGTFNHLMLEAKSIDDVGRAYDTVRDMEIPVMMEFGKHTNDHTESFYIVTPSGFGMEYGANSRLVGEDWRVRTYDSPMLWGHREPAADGA
;
A
#
# COMPACT_ATOMS: atom_id res chain seq x y z
N PHE A 1 -1.20 -1.75 13.82
CA PHE A 1 -1.19 -0.39 13.21
C PHE A 1 -1.14 0.67 14.30
N TYR A 2 -0.19 1.60 14.19
CA TYR A 2 0.04 2.64 15.19
C TYR A 2 0.02 4.02 14.53
N HIS A 3 -0.62 4.99 15.16
CA HIS A 3 -0.62 6.36 14.68
C HIS A 3 -0.18 7.34 15.78
N CYS A 4 0.38 8.46 15.37
CA CYS A 4 0.79 9.56 16.25
C CYS A 4 0.27 10.92 15.74
N ASN A 5 -0.55 10.89 14.70
CA ASN A 5 -1.16 12.07 14.07
C ASN A 5 -2.47 11.62 13.39
N PRO A 6 -3.18 12.48 12.66
CA PRO A 6 -4.44 12.10 12.02
C PRO A 6 -4.35 11.05 10.92
N ARG A 7 -3.17 10.63 10.50
CA ARG A 7 -3.05 9.50 9.55
C ARG A 7 -3.54 8.22 10.25
N HIS A 8 -4.15 7.32 9.48
CA HIS A 8 -4.63 6.05 10.04
C HIS A 8 -3.51 5.29 10.75
N HIS A 9 -2.34 5.25 10.15
CA HIS A 9 -1.16 4.67 10.80
C HIS A 9 0.12 5.28 10.22
N SER A 10 1.13 5.34 11.08
CA SER A 10 2.49 5.71 10.70
C SER A 10 3.41 4.50 10.73
N LEU A 11 3.03 3.47 11.47
CA LEU A 11 3.80 2.23 11.61
C LEU A 11 2.84 1.05 11.63
N ALA A 12 3.16 0.00 10.89
CA ALA A 12 2.47 -1.27 10.96
C ALA A 12 3.49 -2.37 11.26
N ILE A 13 3.14 -3.23 12.21
CA ILE A 13 3.95 -4.40 12.57
C ILE A 13 3.09 -5.62 12.31
N MET A 14 3.60 -6.53 11.50
CA MET A 14 2.86 -7.74 11.11
C MET A 14 3.66 -8.98 11.49
N PRO A 15 2.97 -10.07 11.85
CA PRO A 15 3.66 -11.36 12.04
C PRO A 15 4.21 -11.87 10.71
N PRO A 16 5.11 -12.87 10.75
CA PRO A 16 5.51 -13.56 9.53
C PRO A 16 4.28 -14.05 8.78
N PHE A 17 4.29 -13.92 7.45
CA PHE A 17 3.12 -14.23 6.69
C PHE A 17 3.52 -14.69 5.29
N GLY A 18 2.94 -15.81 4.83
CA GLY A 18 3.36 -16.43 3.58
C GLY A 18 4.87 -16.77 3.62
N ASP A 19 5.58 -16.39 2.58
CA ASP A 19 7.03 -16.58 2.49
C ASP A 19 7.83 -15.40 3.09
N ILE A 20 7.15 -14.45 3.71
CA ILE A 20 7.80 -13.27 4.30
C ILE A 20 8.14 -13.58 5.76
N PRO A 21 9.45 -13.67 6.10
CA PRO A 21 9.85 -13.96 7.48
C PRO A 21 9.70 -12.72 8.37
N GLY A 22 9.67 -12.97 9.68
CA GLY A 22 9.75 -11.88 10.65
C GLY A 22 11.09 -11.16 10.59
N GLY A 23 11.12 -9.93 11.07
CA GLY A 23 12.34 -9.11 11.04
C GLY A 23 12.66 -8.49 9.68
N THR A 24 11.73 -8.59 8.73
CA THR A 24 11.89 -8.05 7.38
C THR A 24 11.27 -6.66 7.29
N PHE A 25 11.96 -5.74 6.61
CA PHE A 25 11.37 -4.46 6.23
C PHE A 25 10.50 -4.68 5.00
N ASN A 26 9.19 -4.53 5.15
CA ASN A 26 8.25 -4.82 4.06
C ASN A 26 8.19 -3.68 3.05
N HIS A 27 7.74 -2.51 3.47
CA HIS A 27 7.63 -1.37 2.56
C HIS A 27 7.53 -0.06 3.35
N LEU A 28 7.74 1.04 2.62
CA LEU A 28 7.33 2.36 3.08
C LEU A 28 6.24 2.89 2.14
N MET A 29 5.45 3.83 2.63
CA MET A 29 4.37 4.43 1.86
C MET A 29 4.60 5.92 1.72
N LEU A 30 4.42 6.42 0.50
CA LEU A 30 4.41 7.85 0.19
C LEU A 30 3.00 8.22 -0.26
N GLU A 31 2.47 9.29 0.30
CA GLU A 31 1.15 9.77 -0.06
C GLU A 31 1.23 10.95 -1.02
N ALA A 32 0.53 10.83 -2.14
CA ALA A 32 0.40 11.89 -3.12
C ALA A 32 -0.75 12.84 -2.75
N LYS A 33 -0.74 14.03 -3.31
CA LYS A 33 -1.80 15.01 -3.10
C LYS A 33 -3.09 14.65 -3.83
N SER A 34 -2.99 13.92 -4.93
CA SER A 34 -4.17 13.55 -5.72
C SER A 34 -4.01 12.16 -6.34
N ILE A 35 -5.14 11.56 -6.66
CA ILE A 35 -5.17 10.28 -7.37
C ILE A 35 -4.57 10.41 -8.77
N ASP A 36 -4.64 11.58 -9.38
CA ASP A 36 -4.06 11.81 -10.70
C ASP A 36 -2.53 11.65 -10.66
N ASP A 37 -1.89 12.10 -9.59
CA ASP A 37 -0.44 11.90 -9.41
C ASP A 37 -0.11 10.41 -9.31
N VAL A 38 -0.93 9.66 -8.61
CA VAL A 38 -0.74 8.20 -8.47
C VAL A 38 -0.95 7.51 -9.82
N GLY A 39 -1.98 7.91 -10.57
CA GLY A 39 -2.24 7.36 -11.89
C GLY A 39 -1.10 7.63 -12.87
N ARG A 40 -0.57 8.85 -12.89
CA ARG A 40 0.58 9.19 -13.75
C ARG A 40 1.83 8.41 -13.37
N ALA A 41 2.06 8.22 -12.06
CA ALA A 41 3.16 7.39 -11.59
C ALA A 41 2.98 5.94 -12.02
N TYR A 42 1.75 5.43 -11.95
CA TYR A 42 1.46 4.07 -12.40
C TYR A 42 1.76 3.89 -13.89
N ASP A 43 1.38 4.87 -14.73
CA ASP A 43 1.73 4.85 -16.14
C ASP A 43 3.24 4.81 -16.34
N THR A 44 3.99 5.61 -15.59
CA THR A 44 5.46 5.62 -15.65
C THR A 44 6.05 4.26 -15.25
N VAL A 45 5.53 3.67 -14.18
CA VAL A 45 5.96 2.34 -13.72
C VAL A 45 5.76 1.30 -14.80
N ARG A 46 4.61 1.33 -15.49
CA ARG A 46 4.32 0.40 -16.58
C ARG A 46 5.22 0.64 -17.79
N ASP A 47 5.42 1.89 -18.16
CA ASP A 47 6.24 2.25 -19.32
C ASP A 47 7.72 1.89 -19.11
N MET A 48 8.21 2.04 -17.88
CA MET A 48 9.60 1.71 -17.52
C MET A 48 9.79 0.26 -17.09
N GLU A 49 8.73 -0.54 -17.11
CA GLU A 49 8.76 -1.95 -16.70
C GLU A 49 9.35 -2.15 -15.29
N ILE A 50 9.02 -1.23 -14.37
CA ILE A 50 9.42 -1.35 -12.97
C ILE A 50 8.63 -2.50 -12.34
N PRO A 51 9.29 -3.41 -11.60
CA PRO A 51 8.58 -4.53 -10.98
C PRO A 51 7.49 -4.05 -10.01
N VAL A 52 6.28 -4.55 -10.19
CA VAL A 52 5.12 -4.26 -9.34
C VAL A 52 5.03 -5.36 -8.29
N MET A 53 4.96 -4.96 -7.01
CA MET A 53 4.74 -5.90 -5.91
C MET A 53 3.26 -6.23 -5.76
N MET A 54 2.40 -5.22 -5.90
CA MET A 54 0.96 -5.37 -5.77
C MET A 54 0.26 -4.35 -6.67
N GLU A 55 -0.70 -4.81 -7.43
CA GLU A 55 -1.43 -3.98 -8.37
C GLU A 55 -2.32 -2.96 -7.67
N PHE A 56 -2.84 -2.02 -8.43
CA PHE A 56 -3.65 -0.92 -7.91
C PHE A 56 -4.87 -1.44 -7.15
N GLY A 57 -5.14 -0.84 -6.01
CA GLY A 57 -6.27 -1.25 -5.17
C GLY A 57 -6.55 -0.25 -4.06
N LYS A 58 -7.49 -0.64 -3.20
CA LYS A 58 -7.91 0.19 -2.08
C LYS A 58 -8.01 -0.63 -0.81
N HIS A 59 -7.33 -0.18 0.23
CA HIS A 59 -7.35 -0.84 1.53
C HIS A 59 -8.64 -0.55 2.29
N THR A 60 -9.07 -1.55 3.03
CA THR A 60 -10.28 -1.45 3.86
C THR A 60 -10.06 -0.55 5.07
N ASN A 61 -8.88 -0.64 5.70
CA ASN A 61 -8.63 0.04 6.97
C ASN A 61 -8.41 1.54 6.82
N ASP A 62 -7.58 1.97 5.89
CA ASP A 62 -7.22 3.37 5.73
C ASP A 62 -7.78 4.01 4.46
N HIS A 63 -8.47 3.24 3.63
CA HIS A 63 -9.07 3.68 2.36
C HIS A 63 -8.05 4.20 1.35
N THR A 64 -6.77 3.94 1.56
CA THR A 64 -5.73 4.38 0.62
C THR A 64 -5.90 3.67 -0.72
N GLU A 65 -5.90 4.46 -1.78
CA GLU A 65 -5.91 3.98 -3.15
C GLU A 65 -4.46 4.02 -3.64
N SER A 66 -3.87 2.85 -3.85
CA SER A 66 -2.42 2.75 -4.03
C SER A 66 -2.01 1.56 -4.87
N PHE A 67 -0.75 1.54 -5.26
CA PHE A 67 -0.07 0.38 -5.78
C PHE A 67 1.31 0.27 -5.13
N TYR A 68 1.94 -0.90 -5.28
CA TYR A 68 3.24 -1.18 -4.66
C TYR A 68 4.23 -1.59 -5.74
N ILE A 69 5.44 -1.07 -5.64
CA ILE A 69 6.56 -1.48 -6.49
C ILE A 69 7.64 -2.14 -5.65
N VAL A 70 8.52 -2.88 -6.32
CA VAL A 70 9.74 -3.39 -5.70
C VAL A 70 10.86 -2.38 -5.98
N THR A 71 11.47 -1.87 -4.92
CA THR A 71 12.57 -0.91 -5.05
C THR A 71 13.87 -1.62 -5.47
N PRO A 72 14.86 -0.87 -5.99
CA PRO A 72 16.16 -1.47 -6.29
C PRO A 72 16.84 -2.13 -5.08
N SER A 73 16.51 -1.69 -3.85
CA SER A 73 17.03 -2.28 -2.63
C SER A 73 16.26 -3.53 -2.17
N GLY A 74 15.20 -3.91 -2.87
CA GLY A 74 14.46 -5.14 -2.61
C GLY A 74 13.25 -5.00 -1.70
N PHE A 75 13.11 -3.91 -0.98
CA PHE A 75 11.88 -3.68 -0.21
C PHE A 75 10.81 -3.00 -1.07
N GLY A 76 9.57 -3.02 -0.60
CA GLY A 76 8.45 -2.42 -1.32
C GLY A 76 8.33 -0.91 -1.11
N MET A 77 7.71 -0.24 -2.08
CA MET A 77 7.25 1.13 -1.92
C MET A 77 5.79 1.20 -2.35
N GLU A 78 4.95 1.68 -1.46
CA GLU A 78 3.55 1.96 -1.73
C GLU A 78 3.38 3.43 -2.08
N TYR A 79 2.69 3.73 -3.17
CA TYR A 79 2.39 5.10 -3.56
C TYR A 79 0.90 5.24 -3.76
N GLY A 80 0.28 6.17 -3.05
CA GLY A 80 -1.16 6.26 -3.03
C GLY A 80 -1.70 7.62 -2.64
N ALA A 81 -3.02 7.72 -2.61
CA ALA A 81 -3.74 8.93 -2.29
C ALA A 81 -5.09 8.59 -1.64
N ASN A 82 -5.78 9.62 -1.20
CA ASN A 82 -7.14 9.54 -0.66
C ASN A 82 -7.27 8.69 0.60
N SER A 83 -6.21 8.63 1.39
CA SER A 83 -6.25 7.96 2.69
C SER A 83 -7.23 8.68 3.62
N ARG A 84 -7.98 7.91 4.40
CA ARG A 84 -8.84 8.50 5.42
C ARG A 84 -8.01 9.02 6.58
N LEU A 85 -8.50 10.07 7.23
CA LEU A 85 -7.94 10.57 8.47
C LEU A 85 -8.72 9.99 9.65
N VAL A 86 -8.04 9.84 10.79
CA VAL A 86 -8.66 9.41 12.04
C VAL A 86 -8.78 10.62 12.96
N GLY A 87 -9.93 10.75 13.62
CA GLY A 87 -10.21 11.82 14.57
C GLY A 87 -10.27 11.31 16.01
N GLU A 88 -10.69 12.19 16.91
CA GLU A 88 -10.81 11.86 18.34
C GLU A 88 -11.81 10.75 18.61
N ASP A 89 -12.82 10.62 17.75
CA ASP A 89 -13.87 9.61 17.86
C ASP A 89 -13.51 8.29 17.15
N TRP A 90 -12.27 8.17 16.68
CA TRP A 90 -11.80 6.96 16.01
C TRP A 90 -11.91 5.75 16.94
N ARG A 91 -12.40 4.64 16.38
CA ARG A 91 -12.46 3.36 17.07
C ARG A 91 -11.76 2.31 16.23
N VAL A 92 -10.98 1.46 16.88
CA VAL A 92 -10.37 0.30 16.25
C VAL A 92 -11.46 -0.62 15.73
N ARG A 93 -11.32 -1.08 14.49
CA ARG A 93 -12.27 -1.97 13.84
C ARG A 93 -11.56 -3.19 13.30
N THR A 94 -12.32 -4.27 13.15
CA THR A 94 -11.85 -5.51 12.53
C THR A 94 -12.53 -5.66 11.17
N TYR A 95 -11.78 -6.12 10.19
CA TYR A 95 -12.26 -6.27 8.81
C TYR A 95 -12.04 -7.70 8.34
N ASP A 96 -12.94 -8.18 7.48
CA ASP A 96 -12.87 -9.52 6.92
C ASP A 96 -11.87 -9.63 5.77
N SER A 97 -11.54 -8.51 5.14
CA SER A 97 -10.60 -8.44 4.04
C SER A 97 -9.73 -7.19 4.15
N PRO A 98 -8.43 -7.28 3.83
CA PRO A 98 -7.56 -6.10 3.82
C PRO A 98 -7.86 -5.15 2.67
N MET A 99 -8.61 -5.56 1.65
CA MET A 99 -8.91 -4.74 0.48
C MET A 99 -10.40 -4.58 0.25
N LEU A 100 -10.80 -3.37 -0.13
CA LEU A 100 -12.14 -3.13 -0.67
C LEU A 100 -12.22 -3.60 -2.12
N TRP A 101 -11.16 -3.41 -2.88
CA TRP A 101 -11.01 -3.88 -4.26
C TRP A 101 -9.53 -3.83 -4.64
N GLY A 102 -9.18 -4.58 -5.69
CA GLY A 102 -7.84 -4.54 -6.27
C GLY A 102 -6.77 -5.19 -5.38
N HIS A 103 -5.57 -4.63 -5.40
CA HIS A 103 -4.35 -5.12 -4.74
C HIS A 103 -4.07 -6.59 -5.07
N ARG A 104 -4.23 -6.92 -6.32
CA ARG A 104 -3.94 -8.26 -6.81
C ARG A 104 -2.44 -8.42 -7.02
N GLU A 105 -1.97 -9.64 -6.91
CA GLU A 105 -0.59 -9.94 -7.29
C GLU A 105 -0.43 -9.70 -8.79
N PRO A 106 0.72 -9.18 -9.23
CA PRO A 106 0.95 -8.98 -10.65
C PRO A 106 0.95 -10.32 -11.38
N ALA A 107 0.52 -10.29 -12.65
CA ALA A 107 0.53 -11.48 -13.48
C ALA A 107 1.98 -11.95 -13.68
N ALA A 108 2.18 -13.27 -13.68
CA ALA A 108 3.49 -13.84 -13.93
C ALA A 108 3.85 -13.70 -15.41
N ASP A 109 5.12 -13.33 -15.69
CA ASP A 109 5.76 -13.41 -17.02
C ASP A 109 4.95 -12.84 -18.18
N GLY A 110 4.55 -11.58 -18.10
CA GLY A 110 3.95 -10.88 -19.22
C GLY A 110 2.58 -11.40 -19.65
N ALA A 111 1.94 -12.13 -18.76
CA ALA A 111 0.58 -12.56 -19.00
C ALA A 111 -0.42 -11.41 -18.90
#